data_306a13e1eba3f01142a33776f3847f43
#
_entry.id   306a13e1eba3f01142a33776f3847f43
#
_cell.length_a   1.000
_cell.length_b   1.000
_cell.length_c   1.000
_cell.angle_alpha   90.00
_cell.angle_beta   90.00
_cell.angle_gamma   90.00
#
_symmetry.space_group_name_H-M   'P 1'
#
loop_
_entity.id
_entity.type
_entity.pdbx_description
1 polymer ?
#
loop_
_entity_poly.entity_id
_entity_poly.type
_entity_poly.pdbx_seq_one_letter_code
_entity_poly.pdbx_strand_id
1 'polypeptide(L)'
;MAEHLGLSSGTAHRIVRALVAEGLVAHNPRTDAYYLGTGTILLGQAAQRGFGLDKALPVLEQINAETQESVNLVVREGGESVVMLRVQSTLPLRFEQHPGARFPLYTTASGKAILAYSPDAETYLAGLPKRLPKITSRTLSSPAKLAAQLDEIRERGYSIDEEENVAGVRCVGAPILDADRCAQAALVIQVPAVRMPARRVRELGARTVTAAKEIAQFVPVDRMMSR
;
A
#
# COMPACT_ATOMS: atom_id res chain seq x y z
N MET A 1 25.67 7.73 10.00
CA MET A 1 24.48 8.59 9.75
C MET A 1 24.86 9.90 9.04
N ALA A 2 25.81 10.70 9.53
CA ALA A 2 26.21 11.95 8.87
C ALA A 2 26.68 11.75 7.43
N GLU A 3 27.55 10.80 7.17
CA GLU A 3 28.06 10.47 5.82
C GLU A 3 26.94 10.02 4.86
N HIS A 4 25.98 9.22 5.32
CA HIS A 4 24.84 8.74 4.51
C HIS A 4 23.90 9.85 4.07
N LEU A 5 23.83 10.93 4.85
CA LEU A 5 22.97 12.10 4.58
C LEU A 5 23.73 13.27 3.97
N GLY A 6 25.03 13.13 3.73
CA GLY A 6 25.88 14.23 3.24
C GLY A 6 25.97 15.43 4.20
N LEU A 7 25.75 15.19 5.52
CA LEU A 7 25.73 16.24 6.54
C LEU A 7 27.10 16.34 7.25
N SER A 8 27.46 17.56 7.68
CA SER A 8 28.57 17.70 8.62
C SER A 8 28.27 17.02 9.96
N SER A 9 29.30 16.49 10.63
CA SER A 9 29.15 15.85 11.94
C SER A 9 28.44 16.76 12.96
N GLY A 10 28.77 18.06 12.99
CA GLY A 10 28.13 19.03 13.87
C GLY A 10 26.64 19.24 13.58
N THR A 11 26.25 19.26 12.29
CA THR A 11 24.83 19.36 11.88
C THR A 11 24.07 18.11 12.27
N ALA A 12 24.62 16.92 12.00
CA ALA A 12 24.01 15.64 12.38
C ALA A 12 23.81 15.54 13.90
N HIS A 13 24.81 15.94 14.70
CA HIS A 13 24.73 15.92 16.15
C HIS A 13 23.65 16.88 16.69
N ARG A 14 23.53 18.10 16.11
CA ARG A 14 22.47 19.05 16.49
C ARG A 14 21.07 18.50 16.19
N ILE A 15 20.86 17.85 15.03
CA ILE A 15 19.59 17.21 14.68
C ILE A 15 19.26 16.09 15.67
N VAL A 16 20.20 15.20 15.94
CA VAL A 16 19.99 14.09 16.89
C VAL A 16 19.63 14.60 18.27
N ARG A 17 20.32 15.64 18.77
CA ARG A 17 20.00 16.27 20.06
C ARG A 17 18.59 16.84 20.10
N ALA A 18 18.15 17.50 19.04
CA ALA A 18 16.77 17.99 18.93
C ALA A 18 15.77 16.84 18.99
N LEU A 19 16.00 15.75 18.25
CA LEU A 19 15.13 14.57 18.28
C LEU A 19 15.12 13.89 19.67
N VAL A 20 16.23 13.91 20.38
CA VAL A 20 16.29 13.41 21.77
C VAL A 20 15.49 14.31 22.71
N ALA A 21 15.62 15.63 22.58
CA ALA A 21 14.87 16.59 23.40
C ALA A 21 13.35 16.44 23.24
N GLU A 22 12.89 16.13 22.01
CA GLU A 22 11.47 15.86 21.70
C GLU A 22 11.04 14.41 21.99
N GLY A 23 11.91 13.58 22.55
CA GLY A 23 11.60 12.18 22.87
C GLY A 23 11.39 11.26 21.65
N LEU A 24 11.72 11.72 20.43
CA LEU A 24 11.63 10.92 19.21
C LEU A 24 12.80 9.94 19.08
N VAL A 25 13.94 10.28 19.68
CA VAL A 25 15.14 9.44 19.80
C VAL A 25 15.49 9.31 21.28
N ALA A 26 15.93 8.14 21.70
CA ALA A 26 16.51 7.88 23.01
C ALA A 26 18.00 7.56 22.86
N HIS A 27 18.83 8.06 23.77
CA HIS A 27 20.26 7.77 23.85
C HIS A 27 20.57 6.91 25.06
N ASN A 28 21.26 5.81 24.86
CA ASN A 28 21.77 4.98 25.96
C ASN A 28 23.21 5.39 26.29
N PRO A 29 23.45 6.04 27.42
CA PRO A 29 24.79 6.54 27.75
C PRO A 29 25.81 5.43 28.05
N ARG A 30 25.34 4.18 28.31
CA ARG A 30 26.25 3.05 28.60
C ARG A 30 26.82 2.44 27.31
N THR A 31 26.06 2.43 26.24
CA THR A 31 26.44 1.81 24.97
C THR A 31 26.72 2.83 23.87
N ASP A 32 26.48 4.12 24.15
CA ASP A 32 26.50 5.24 23.21
C ASP A 32 25.62 5.01 21.97
N ALA A 33 24.56 4.19 22.12
CA ALA A 33 23.64 3.85 21.06
C ALA A 33 22.37 4.69 21.10
N TYR A 34 21.81 4.97 19.92
CA TYR A 34 20.56 5.67 19.73
C TYR A 34 19.45 4.73 19.29
N TYR A 35 18.25 4.92 19.83
CA TYR A 35 17.06 4.13 19.59
C TYR A 35 15.88 5.04 19.30
N LEU A 36 14.78 4.49 18.73
CA LEU A 36 13.52 5.22 18.66
C LEU A 36 12.99 5.49 20.07
N GLY A 37 12.68 6.73 20.35
CA GLY A 37 12.11 7.17 21.64
C GLY A 37 10.61 6.89 21.72
N THR A 38 10.04 6.96 22.93
CA THR A 38 8.59 6.74 23.17
C THR A 38 7.69 7.75 22.44
N GLY A 39 8.21 8.95 22.13
CA GLY A 39 7.50 9.95 21.34
C GLY A 39 7.12 9.47 19.95
N THR A 40 7.90 8.56 19.34
CA THR A 40 7.57 7.95 18.05
C THR A 40 6.32 7.07 18.10
N ILE A 41 6.06 6.41 19.23
CA ILE A 41 4.84 5.62 19.45
C ILE A 41 3.62 6.55 19.46
N LEU A 42 3.71 7.65 20.23
CA LEU A 42 2.63 8.64 20.32
C LEU A 42 2.37 9.32 18.97
N LEU A 43 3.44 9.67 18.25
CA LEU A 43 3.36 10.23 16.91
C LEU A 43 2.69 9.25 15.93
N GLY A 44 3.10 7.97 15.94
CA GLY A 44 2.50 6.92 15.14
C GLY A 44 1.01 6.71 15.44
N GLN A 45 0.61 6.71 16.71
CA GLN A 45 -0.80 6.61 17.11
C GLN A 45 -1.62 7.83 16.64
N ALA A 46 -1.06 9.04 16.76
CA ALA A 46 -1.70 10.25 16.25
C ALA A 46 -1.86 10.20 14.72
N ALA A 47 -0.83 9.75 14.00
CA ALA A 47 -0.88 9.55 12.56
C ALA A 47 -1.95 8.51 12.16
N GLN A 48 -2.00 7.36 12.84
CA GLN A 48 -3.02 6.33 12.58
C GLN A 48 -4.44 6.89 12.70
N ARG A 49 -4.74 7.66 13.76
CA ARG A 49 -6.03 8.33 13.90
C ARG A 49 -6.26 9.39 12.83
N GLY A 50 -5.24 10.20 12.54
CA GLY A 50 -5.32 11.27 11.53
C GLY A 50 -5.58 10.76 10.12
N PHE A 51 -5.10 9.56 9.81
CA PHE A 51 -5.34 8.86 8.54
C PHE A 51 -6.53 7.88 8.58
N GLY A 52 -7.29 7.82 9.67
CA GLY A 52 -8.45 6.94 9.80
C GLY A 52 -8.13 5.45 9.79
N LEU A 53 -6.87 5.07 10.05
CA LEU A 53 -6.42 3.67 9.99
C LEU A 53 -7.03 2.84 11.13
N ASP A 54 -7.26 3.47 12.29
CA ASP A 54 -7.96 2.88 13.43
C ASP A 54 -9.41 2.49 13.10
N LYS A 55 -10.09 3.27 12.24
CA LYS A 55 -11.44 2.98 11.75
C LYS A 55 -11.44 2.00 10.58
N ALA A 56 -10.39 1.98 9.77
CA ALA A 56 -10.24 1.03 8.67
C ALA A 56 -9.98 -0.40 9.17
N LEU A 57 -9.23 -0.57 10.26
CA LEU A 57 -8.82 -1.87 10.77
C LEU A 57 -10.00 -2.82 11.01
N PRO A 58 -11.11 -2.45 11.68
CA PRO A 58 -12.27 -3.34 11.87
C PRO A 58 -12.88 -3.83 10.55
N VAL A 59 -12.89 -3.00 9.50
CA VAL A 59 -13.40 -3.40 8.18
C VAL A 59 -12.49 -4.46 7.55
N LEU A 60 -11.17 -4.30 7.67
CA LEU A 60 -10.22 -5.31 7.20
C LEU A 60 -10.38 -6.64 7.97
N GLU A 61 -10.55 -6.55 9.29
CA GLU A 61 -10.76 -7.72 10.17
C GLU A 61 -12.04 -8.47 9.80
N GLN A 62 -13.12 -7.75 9.51
CA GLN A 62 -14.37 -8.35 9.06
C GLN A 62 -14.17 -9.12 7.74
N ILE A 63 -13.52 -8.51 6.74
CA ILE A 63 -13.27 -9.18 5.46
C ILE A 63 -12.35 -10.40 5.66
N ASN A 64 -11.34 -10.29 6.51
CA ASN A 64 -10.47 -11.40 6.83
C ASN A 64 -11.25 -12.56 7.47
N ALA A 65 -12.15 -12.27 8.41
CA ALA A 65 -13.01 -13.27 9.04
C ALA A 65 -13.95 -13.95 8.02
N GLU A 66 -14.57 -13.18 7.11
CA GLU A 66 -15.47 -13.68 6.07
C GLU A 66 -14.74 -14.54 5.02
N THR A 67 -13.55 -14.13 4.60
CA THR A 67 -12.81 -14.73 3.47
C THR A 67 -11.72 -15.71 3.89
N GLN A 68 -11.21 -15.56 5.11
CA GLN A 68 -10.03 -16.22 5.68
C GLN A 68 -8.72 -15.87 4.95
N GLU A 69 -8.73 -14.85 4.08
CA GLU A 69 -7.57 -14.43 3.32
C GLU A 69 -6.96 -13.13 3.89
N SER A 70 -5.72 -12.86 3.51
CA SER A 70 -5.04 -11.64 3.94
C SER A 70 -5.65 -10.41 3.28
N VAL A 71 -5.85 -9.34 4.07
CA VAL A 71 -6.43 -8.07 3.64
C VAL A 71 -5.47 -6.95 3.95
N ASN A 72 -5.24 -6.05 2.98
CA ASN A 72 -4.31 -4.95 3.12
C ASN A 72 -4.98 -3.62 2.75
N LEU A 73 -4.69 -2.57 3.51
CA LEU A 73 -4.87 -1.18 3.09
C LEU A 73 -3.53 -0.67 2.59
N VAL A 74 -3.52 -0.14 1.39
CA VAL A 74 -2.32 0.26 0.65
C VAL A 74 -2.49 1.70 0.21
N VAL A 75 -1.42 2.50 0.29
CA VAL A 75 -1.37 3.87 -0.23
C VAL A 75 -0.34 3.99 -1.34
N ARG A 76 -0.46 5.03 -2.14
CA ARG A 76 0.52 5.39 -3.15
C ARG A 76 1.55 6.35 -2.56
N GLU A 77 2.83 6.07 -2.76
CA GLU A 77 3.94 6.99 -2.56
C GLU A 77 4.80 7.06 -3.82
N GLY A 78 4.64 8.14 -4.59
CA GLY A 78 5.33 8.29 -5.87
C GLY A 78 4.96 7.19 -6.87
N GLY A 79 5.95 6.41 -7.30
CA GLY A 79 5.78 5.29 -8.24
C GLY A 79 5.48 3.93 -7.58
N GLU A 80 5.27 3.89 -6.27
CA GLU A 80 5.13 2.67 -5.50
C GLU A 80 3.81 2.61 -4.72
N SER A 81 3.34 1.40 -4.47
CA SER A 81 2.31 1.08 -3.49
C SER A 81 2.95 0.65 -2.17
N VAL A 82 2.49 1.22 -1.05
CA VAL A 82 3.02 0.98 0.29
C VAL A 82 1.93 0.40 1.19
N VAL A 83 2.20 -0.73 1.83
CA VAL A 83 1.26 -1.37 2.75
C VAL A 83 1.20 -0.60 4.05
N MET A 84 0.04 -0.05 4.40
CA MET A 84 -0.19 0.70 5.65
C MET A 84 -0.79 -0.16 6.75
N LEU A 85 -1.80 -0.98 6.42
CA LEU A 85 -2.41 -1.94 7.35
C LEU A 85 -2.45 -3.31 6.70
N ARG A 86 -2.36 -4.34 7.53
CA ARG A 86 -2.53 -5.73 7.15
C ARG A 86 -3.25 -6.51 8.23
N VAL A 87 -4.28 -7.24 7.82
CA VAL A 87 -4.85 -8.35 8.59
C VAL A 87 -4.46 -9.63 7.87
N GLN A 88 -3.67 -10.47 8.54
CA GLN A 88 -3.08 -11.66 7.94
C GLN A 88 -4.03 -12.85 7.99
N SER A 89 -4.04 -13.66 6.94
CA SER A 89 -4.72 -14.95 6.92
C SER A 89 -4.18 -15.86 8.04
N THR A 90 -5.08 -16.57 8.71
CA THR A 90 -4.73 -17.59 9.70
C THR A 90 -4.45 -18.97 9.07
N LEU A 91 -4.75 -19.12 7.76
CA LEU A 91 -4.49 -20.36 7.03
C LEU A 91 -2.98 -20.62 6.89
N PRO A 92 -2.55 -21.89 6.94
CA PRO A 92 -1.13 -22.26 6.84
C PRO A 92 -0.46 -21.76 5.55
N LEU A 93 -1.12 -21.95 4.41
CA LEU A 93 -0.63 -21.44 3.12
C LEU A 93 -1.08 -20.00 2.94
N ARG A 94 -0.18 -19.06 3.13
CA ARG A 94 -0.38 -17.63 2.96
C ARG A 94 0.90 -16.95 2.50
N PHE A 95 0.79 -15.77 1.92
CA PHE A 95 1.96 -14.96 1.62
C PHE A 95 2.26 -14.03 2.80
N GLU A 96 3.50 -14.05 3.27
CA GLU A 96 3.96 -13.17 4.35
C GLU A 96 4.37 -11.80 3.82
N GLN A 97 3.85 -10.76 4.45
CA GLN A 97 4.12 -9.36 4.10
C GLN A 97 3.93 -8.50 5.34
N HIS A 98 4.64 -7.38 5.42
CA HIS A 98 4.57 -6.48 6.58
C HIS A 98 4.13 -5.08 6.17
N PRO A 99 3.50 -4.30 7.07
CA PRO A 99 3.34 -2.86 6.88
C PRO A 99 4.68 -2.20 6.56
N GLY A 100 4.67 -1.23 5.63
CA GLY A 100 5.86 -0.61 5.07
C GLY A 100 6.44 -1.32 3.84
N ALA A 101 5.99 -2.52 3.47
CA ALA A 101 6.40 -3.17 2.22
C ALA A 101 5.99 -2.35 1.01
N ARG A 102 6.90 -2.25 0.02
CA ARG A 102 6.79 -1.41 -1.18
C ARG A 102 6.84 -2.24 -2.44
N PHE A 103 6.02 -1.88 -3.42
CA PHE A 103 5.94 -2.57 -4.71
C PHE A 103 5.67 -1.57 -5.84
N PRO A 104 6.20 -1.81 -7.06
CA PRO A 104 5.86 -0.99 -8.22
C PRO A 104 4.35 -0.98 -8.49
N LEU A 105 3.78 0.19 -8.80
CA LEU A 105 2.34 0.32 -9.02
C LEU A 105 1.82 -0.60 -10.14
N TYR A 106 2.58 -0.78 -11.22
CA TYR A 106 2.14 -1.54 -12.41
C TYR A 106 2.05 -3.05 -12.18
N THR A 107 2.60 -3.60 -11.08
CA THR A 107 2.66 -5.04 -10.82
C THR A 107 1.61 -5.53 -9.83
N THR A 108 1.00 -4.62 -9.06
CA THR A 108 0.12 -4.98 -7.97
C THR A 108 -1.34 -4.64 -8.23
N ALA A 109 -2.26 -5.39 -7.65
CA ALA A 109 -3.67 -5.04 -7.69
C ALA A 109 -3.92 -3.65 -7.07
N SER A 110 -3.28 -3.32 -5.92
CA SER A 110 -3.39 -1.99 -5.32
C SER A 110 -2.95 -0.88 -6.27
N GLY A 111 -1.75 -1.00 -6.83
CA GLY A 111 -1.19 0.02 -7.71
C GLY A 111 -2.04 0.24 -8.96
N LYS A 112 -2.51 -0.83 -9.61
CA LYS A 112 -3.39 -0.72 -10.77
C LYS A 112 -4.76 -0.13 -10.41
N ALA A 113 -5.33 -0.48 -9.24
CA ALA A 113 -6.56 0.13 -8.76
C ALA A 113 -6.41 1.64 -8.52
N ILE A 114 -5.31 2.06 -7.90
CA ILE A 114 -5.01 3.48 -7.68
C ILE A 114 -4.80 4.19 -9.02
N LEU A 115 -3.95 3.67 -9.90
CA LEU A 115 -3.67 4.27 -11.20
C LEU A 115 -4.91 4.45 -12.07
N ALA A 116 -5.85 3.52 -12.03
CA ALA A 116 -7.08 3.61 -12.81
C ALA A 116 -7.91 4.87 -12.48
N TYR A 117 -7.74 5.43 -11.27
CA TYR A 117 -8.45 6.61 -10.79
C TYR A 117 -7.51 7.73 -10.35
N SER A 118 -6.25 7.70 -10.78
CA SER A 118 -5.29 8.78 -10.54
C SER A 118 -5.36 9.82 -11.64
N PRO A 119 -5.39 11.13 -11.32
CA PRO A 119 -5.41 12.20 -12.32
C PRO A 119 -4.12 12.27 -13.15
N ASP A 120 -3.00 11.75 -12.62
CA ASP A 120 -1.69 11.69 -13.27
C ASP A 120 -1.39 10.34 -13.94
N ALA A 121 -2.39 9.48 -14.14
CA ALA A 121 -2.20 8.15 -14.73
C ALA A 121 -1.48 8.19 -16.09
N GLU A 122 -1.83 9.14 -16.96
CA GLU A 122 -1.19 9.31 -18.25
C GLU A 122 0.28 9.72 -18.13
N THR A 123 0.59 10.64 -17.20
CA THR A 123 1.97 11.05 -16.90
C THR A 123 2.79 9.88 -16.36
N TYR A 124 2.21 9.09 -15.46
CA TYR A 124 2.85 7.87 -14.97
C TYR A 124 3.14 6.88 -16.10
N LEU A 125 2.15 6.61 -16.97
CA LEU A 125 2.31 5.70 -18.11
C LEU A 125 3.39 6.20 -19.09
N ALA A 126 3.42 7.50 -19.37
CA ALA A 126 4.43 8.12 -20.25
C ALA A 126 5.84 8.05 -19.69
N GLY A 127 5.98 8.08 -18.36
CA GLY A 127 7.28 7.95 -17.67
C GLY A 127 7.82 6.51 -17.60
N LEU A 128 7.02 5.51 -17.93
CA LEU A 128 7.44 4.11 -17.89
C LEU A 128 8.32 3.75 -19.11
N PRO A 129 9.29 2.84 -18.95
CA PRO A 129 10.06 2.33 -20.07
C PRO A 129 9.16 1.57 -21.05
N LYS A 130 9.47 1.62 -22.36
CA LYS A 130 8.72 0.91 -23.42
C LYS A 130 8.51 -0.58 -23.11
N ARG A 131 9.49 -1.20 -22.42
CA ARG A 131 9.42 -2.58 -21.93
C ARG A 131 9.53 -2.55 -20.42
N LEU A 132 8.46 -2.96 -19.74
CA LEU A 132 8.41 -3.01 -18.29
C LEU A 132 9.34 -4.09 -17.72
N PRO A 133 10.08 -3.80 -16.61
CA PRO A 133 10.84 -4.81 -15.90
C PRO A 133 9.93 -5.96 -15.45
N LYS A 134 10.37 -7.19 -15.72
CA LYS A 134 9.65 -8.39 -15.29
C LYS A 134 10.04 -8.77 -13.88
N ILE A 135 9.05 -8.94 -13.01
CA ILE A 135 9.19 -9.51 -11.67
C ILE A 135 8.88 -11.01 -11.71
N THR A 136 7.84 -11.37 -12.47
CA THR A 136 7.46 -12.76 -12.74
C THR A 136 7.33 -13.00 -14.25
N SER A 137 7.06 -14.23 -14.65
CA SER A 137 6.74 -14.55 -16.05
C SER A 137 5.44 -13.91 -16.52
N ARG A 138 4.53 -13.53 -15.59
CA ARG A 138 3.22 -12.94 -15.85
C ARG A 138 3.18 -11.42 -15.75
N THR A 139 4.23 -10.78 -15.28
CA THR A 139 4.32 -9.31 -15.22
C THR A 139 4.01 -8.68 -16.57
N LEU A 140 3.19 -7.64 -16.60
CA LEU A 140 2.85 -6.88 -17.80
C LEU A 140 4.13 -6.43 -18.54
N SER A 141 4.10 -6.52 -19.84
CA SER A 141 5.31 -6.31 -20.66
C SER A 141 5.46 -4.89 -21.19
N SER A 142 4.40 -4.07 -21.16
CA SER A 142 4.41 -2.72 -21.73
C SER A 142 3.38 -1.78 -21.09
N PRO A 143 3.62 -0.45 -21.15
CA PRO A 143 2.66 0.55 -20.70
C PRO A 143 1.29 0.45 -21.40
N ALA A 144 1.25 0.08 -22.69
CA ALA A 144 0.00 -0.07 -23.42
C ALA A 144 -0.89 -1.19 -22.85
N LYS A 145 -0.30 -2.32 -22.42
CA LYS A 145 -1.05 -3.37 -21.73
C LYS A 145 -1.55 -2.93 -20.37
N LEU A 146 -0.76 -2.13 -19.66
CA LEU A 146 -1.20 -1.54 -18.39
C LEU A 146 -2.38 -0.59 -18.64
N ALA A 147 -2.29 0.31 -19.62
CA ALA A 147 -3.37 1.25 -19.94
C ALA A 147 -4.69 0.50 -20.23
N ALA A 148 -4.66 -0.55 -21.06
CA ALA A 148 -5.85 -1.37 -21.33
C ALA A 148 -6.44 -1.99 -20.03
N GLN A 149 -5.60 -2.46 -19.12
CA GLN A 149 -6.10 -2.96 -17.82
C GLN A 149 -6.70 -1.85 -16.96
N LEU A 150 -6.15 -0.62 -17.01
CA LEU A 150 -6.74 0.51 -16.26
C LEU A 150 -8.16 0.84 -16.76
N ASP A 151 -8.41 0.74 -18.07
CA ASP A 151 -9.75 0.92 -18.63
C ASP A 151 -10.72 -0.19 -18.15
N GLU A 152 -10.31 -1.45 -18.22
CA GLU A 152 -11.09 -2.57 -17.67
C GLU A 152 -11.39 -2.40 -16.17
N ILE A 153 -10.43 -1.85 -15.38
CA ILE A 153 -10.61 -1.59 -13.95
C ILE A 153 -11.68 -0.51 -13.73
N ARG A 154 -11.69 0.54 -14.53
CA ARG A 154 -12.73 1.59 -14.46
C ARG A 154 -14.13 1.04 -14.72
N GLU A 155 -14.25 0.11 -15.67
CA GLU A 155 -15.52 -0.53 -16.00
C GLU A 155 -16.03 -1.47 -14.90
N ARG A 156 -15.17 -2.35 -14.38
CA ARG A 156 -15.58 -3.36 -13.36
C ARG A 156 -15.46 -2.90 -11.92
N GLY A 157 -14.74 -1.79 -11.64
CA GLY A 157 -14.56 -1.20 -10.31
C GLY A 157 -13.48 -1.84 -9.43
N TYR A 158 -12.77 -2.88 -9.89
CA TYR A 158 -11.67 -3.50 -9.17
C TYR A 158 -10.57 -3.99 -10.11
N SER A 159 -9.37 -4.08 -9.59
CA SER A 159 -8.19 -4.61 -10.27
C SER A 159 -7.95 -6.08 -9.92
N ILE A 160 -7.15 -6.74 -10.74
CA ILE A 160 -6.67 -8.10 -10.50
C ILE A 160 -5.16 -8.12 -10.70
N ASP A 161 -4.43 -8.77 -9.80
CA ASP A 161 -3.05 -9.19 -9.99
C ASP A 161 -3.05 -10.71 -10.22
N GLU A 162 -2.74 -11.10 -11.43
CA GLU A 162 -2.71 -12.49 -11.90
C GLU A 162 -1.29 -13.09 -11.77
N GLU A 163 -0.71 -13.05 -10.57
CA GLU A 163 0.68 -13.47 -10.31
C GLU A 163 1.73 -12.56 -10.98
N GLU A 164 1.39 -11.29 -11.21
CA GLU A 164 2.26 -10.32 -11.88
C GLU A 164 3.39 -9.82 -10.99
N ASN A 165 3.11 -9.71 -9.67
CA ASN A 165 4.07 -9.27 -8.67
C ASN A 165 4.77 -10.43 -7.95
N VAL A 166 4.03 -11.47 -7.60
CA VAL A 166 4.56 -12.66 -6.92
C VAL A 166 3.97 -13.92 -7.54
N ALA A 167 4.82 -14.84 -8.02
CA ALA A 167 4.37 -16.13 -8.52
C ALA A 167 3.64 -16.94 -7.42
N GLY A 168 2.50 -17.54 -7.78
CA GLY A 168 1.65 -18.28 -6.85
C GLY A 168 0.73 -17.43 -5.98
N VAL A 169 0.73 -16.09 -6.16
CA VAL A 169 -0.15 -15.17 -5.43
C VAL A 169 -1.02 -14.39 -6.41
N ARG A 170 -2.32 -14.35 -6.13
CA ARG A 170 -3.30 -13.54 -6.86
C ARG A 170 -3.95 -12.55 -5.91
N CYS A 171 -4.24 -11.34 -6.40
CA CYS A 171 -4.90 -10.33 -5.59
C CYS A 171 -6.07 -9.72 -6.36
N VAL A 172 -7.07 -9.27 -5.61
CA VAL A 172 -8.07 -8.32 -6.08
C VAL A 172 -7.95 -7.03 -5.27
N GLY A 173 -8.04 -5.88 -5.93
CA GLY A 173 -7.90 -4.58 -5.30
C GLY A 173 -8.98 -3.62 -5.76
N ALA A 174 -9.55 -2.84 -4.84
CA ALA A 174 -10.49 -1.78 -5.19
C ALA A 174 -9.94 -0.41 -4.73
N PRO A 175 -10.09 0.64 -5.54
CA PRO A 175 -9.66 1.97 -5.17
C PRO A 175 -10.53 2.52 -4.02
N ILE A 176 -9.91 3.23 -3.10
CA ILE A 176 -10.59 4.05 -2.12
C ILE A 176 -10.65 5.45 -2.71
N LEU A 177 -11.85 5.89 -3.06
CA LEU A 177 -12.08 7.11 -3.82
C LEU A 177 -12.44 8.28 -2.89
N ASP A 178 -11.89 9.44 -3.17
CA ASP A 178 -12.33 10.71 -2.59
C ASP A 178 -13.61 11.25 -3.26
N ALA A 179 -14.02 12.47 -2.88
CA ALA A 179 -15.20 13.14 -3.41
C ALA A 179 -15.09 13.44 -4.92
N ASP A 180 -13.88 13.66 -5.42
CA ASP A 180 -13.58 13.94 -6.82
C ASP A 180 -13.35 12.65 -7.63
N ARG A 181 -13.59 11.48 -7.01
CA ARG A 181 -13.38 10.14 -7.57
C ARG A 181 -11.91 9.85 -7.93
N CYS A 182 -10.99 10.50 -7.24
CA CYS A 182 -9.57 10.22 -7.32
C CYS A 182 -9.16 9.19 -6.26
N ALA A 183 -8.13 8.39 -6.56
CA ALA A 183 -7.59 7.38 -5.65
C ALA A 183 -6.12 7.62 -5.34
N GLN A 184 -5.76 7.57 -4.05
CA GLN A 184 -4.39 7.48 -3.54
C GLN A 184 -4.20 6.27 -2.61
N ALA A 185 -5.29 5.53 -2.36
CA ALA A 185 -5.30 4.33 -1.56
C ALA A 185 -6.15 3.23 -2.21
N ALA A 186 -5.91 1.99 -1.81
CA ALA A 186 -6.67 0.83 -2.24
C ALA A 186 -6.79 -0.20 -1.13
N LEU A 187 -7.91 -0.91 -1.12
CA LEU A 187 -8.11 -2.13 -0.34
C LEU A 187 -7.79 -3.34 -1.21
N VAL A 188 -7.07 -4.31 -0.66
CA VAL A 188 -6.63 -5.50 -1.41
C VAL A 188 -6.89 -6.76 -0.61
N ILE A 189 -7.46 -7.78 -1.25
CA ILE A 189 -7.50 -9.15 -0.75
C ILE A 189 -6.44 -9.96 -1.49
N GLN A 190 -5.54 -10.59 -0.75
CA GLN A 190 -4.39 -11.35 -1.25
C GLN A 190 -4.57 -12.84 -0.94
N VAL A 191 -4.49 -13.66 -1.97
CA VAL A 191 -4.85 -15.07 -1.94
C VAL A 191 -3.79 -15.92 -2.66
N PRO A 192 -3.37 -17.07 -2.12
CA PRO A 192 -2.61 -18.05 -2.91
C PRO A 192 -3.38 -18.47 -4.16
N ALA A 193 -2.70 -18.52 -5.32
CA ALA A 193 -3.33 -18.74 -6.63
C ALA A 193 -4.18 -20.03 -6.68
N VAL A 194 -3.77 -21.06 -5.93
CA VAL A 194 -4.48 -22.35 -5.84
C VAL A 194 -5.88 -22.24 -5.21
N ARG A 195 -6.14 -21.16 -4.44
CA ARG A 195 -7.45 -20.89 -3.83
C ARG A 195 -8.23 -19.78 -4.53
N MET A 196 -7.74 -19.28 -5.69
CA MET A 196 -8.30 -18.13 -6.38
C MET A 196 -8.80 -18.48 -7.81
N PRO A 197 -9.80 -19.38 -7.98
CA PRO A 197 -10.42 -19.65 -9.27
C PRO A 197 -11.22 -18.42 -9.75
N ALA A 198 -11.51 -18.34 -11.05
CA ALA A 198 -12.17 -17.19 -11.66
C ALA A 198 -13.51 -16.78 -11.01
N ARG A 199 -14.28 -17.74 -10.48
CA ARG A 199 -15.50 -17.43 -9.73
C ARG A 199 -15.17 -16.63 -8.48
N ARG A 200 -14.17 -17.08 -7.70
CA ARG A 200 -13.78 -16.43 -6.46
C ARG A 200 -13.19 -15.03 -6.69
N VAL A 201 -12.50 -14.82 -7.82
CA VAL A 201 -12.01 -13.48 -8.22
C VAL A 201 -13.18 -12.49 -8.30
N ARG A 202 -14.30 -12.87 -8.94
CA ARG A 202 -15.48 -12.01 -9.06
C ARG A 202 -16.16 -11.73 -7.71
N GLU A 203 -16.31 -12.77 -6.89
CA GLU A 203 -16.91 -12.66 -5.55
C GLU A 203 -16.08 -11.73 -4.65
N LEU A 204 -14.78 -11.96 -4.56
CA LEU A 204 -13.88 -11.14 -3.76
C LEU A 204 -13.71 -9.73 -4.35
N GLY A 205 -13.71 -9.58 -5.68
CA GLY A 205 -13.68 -8.26 -6.33
C GLY A 205 -14.88 -7.39 -5.92
N ALA A 206 -16.10 -7.92 -6.01
CA ALA A 206 -17.30 -7.22 -5.58
C ALA A 206 -17.28 -6.88 -4.08
N ARG A 207 -16.82 -7.81 -3.23
CA ARG A 207 -16.69 -7.59 -1.78
C ARG A 207 -15.67 -6.49 -1.47
N THR A 208 -14.53 -6.47 -2.20
CA THR A 208 -13.48 -5.45 -2.04
C THR A 208 -14.01 -4.06 -2.41
N VAL A 209 -14.79 -3.94 -3.49
CA VAL A 209 -15.43 -2.66 -3.90
C VAL A 209 -16.37 -2.14 -2.81
N THR A 210 -17.20 -3.01 -2.23
CA THR A 210 -18.13 -2.61 -1.15
C THR A 210 -17.35 -2.08 0.06
N ALA A 211 -16.32 -2.77 0.48
CA ALA A 211 -15.52 -2.38 1.63
C ALA A 211 -14.66 -1.12 1.35
N ALA A 212 -14.14 -0.95 0.14
CA ALA A 212 -13.42 0.27 -0.22
C ALA A 212 -14.31 1.51 -0.13
N LYS A 213 -15.60 1.41 -0.52
CA LYS A 213 -16.58 2.49 -0.34
C LYS A 213 -16.88 2.80 1.13
N GLU A 214 -16.91 1.78 1.98
CA GLU A 214 -17.07 1.97 3.43
C GLU A 214 -15.86 2.70 4.01
N ILE A 215 -14.64 2.25 3.69
CA ILE A 215 -13.40 2.86 4.16
C ILE A 215 -13.25 4.31 3.67
N ALA A 216 -13.72 4.63 2.47
CA ALA A 216 -13.68 5.98 1.90
C ALA A 216 -14.39 7.03 2.77
N GLN A 217 -15.32 6.62 3.65
CA GLN A 217 -16.04 7.54 4.52
C GLN A 217 -15.19 8.13 5.65
N PHE A 218 -14.04 7.51 5.98
CA PHE A 218 -13.22 7.92 7.10
C PHE A 218 -11.71 7.97 6.83
N VAL A 219 -11.25 7.47 5.69
CA VAL A 219 -9.86 7.61 5.25
C VAL A 219 -9.73 8.87 4.38
N PRO A 220 -8.97 9.89 4.81
CA PRO A 220 -8.81 11.14 4.07
C PRO A 220 -7.82 10.95 2.91
N VAL A 221 -8.30 10.43 1.78
CA VAL A 221 -7.50 10.10 0.58
C VAL A 221 -6.79 11.34 0.03
N ASP A 222 -7.44 12.51 0.11
CA ASP A 222 -6.89 13.82 -0.27
C ASP A 222 -5.62 14.20 0.49
N ARG A 223 -5.46 13.76 1.74
CA ARG A 223 -4.27 14.00 2.57
C ARG A 223 -3.14 13.01 2.33
N MET A 224 -3.42 11.94 1.62
CA MET A 224 -2.43 10.90 1.27
C MET A 224 -1.65 11.25 -0.01
N MET A 225 -1.98 12.36 -0.65
CA MET A 225 -1.21 12.86 -1.80
C MET A 225 0.15 13.36 -1.32
N SER A 226 1.21 12.59 -1.56
CA SER A 226 2.57 13.09 -1.47
C SER A 226 2.81 14.08 -2.61
N ARG A 227 3.32 15.26 -2.26
CA ARG A 227 3.80 16.26 -3.23
C ARG A 227 5.00 15.76 -4.02
#